data_d66477ecd677e749c4eb4ef60d9af325
#
_entry.id   d66477ecd677e749c4eb4ef60d9af325
#
_cell.length_a   1.000
_cell.length_b   1.000
_cell.length_c   1.000
_cell.angle_alpha   90.00
_cell.angle_beta   90.00
_cell.angle_gamma   90.00
#
_symmetry.space_group_name_H-M   'P 1'
#
loop_
_entity.id
_entity.type
_entity.pdbx_description
1 polymer ?
#
loop_
_entity_poly.entity_id
_entity_poly.type
_entity_poly.pdbx_seq_one_letter_code
_entity_poly.pdbx_strand_id
1 'polypeptide(L)'
;MKKSVFNIIAVTICTAVFISCVGGCSVSEKDKNNKEHSFSEMKTDGELAYNSKGEFSVNLSVDNITLSDKTGINDVNVFYSVINSDKLTDIDASDAVKLNNSEYKAVYAKVSAVTLNSEHSATVSFNDSSFSRNKPDCFFIVFDKNTNETGRYLVSMIPVRYPAYSAVSDTTQIRSESSANRFKLTLDKSSFANGINADDIVLSGGFEGCKVSEIERTGDNTLSLVISTDNGYKSGENGCITIKRSAIADAAVDVSATVSIVSPSVVFSSTDFEASTNYARITVSLVDCSFSDSVSVSMLGCDNGNVEITRFDRVSASEGVLYLSFDTETPAKAIELISGCTFTIKDTALSINYPLHFNVNPKNPDVSAT
;
A
#
# COMPACT_ATOMS: atom_id res chain seq x y z
N MET A 1 -16.39 7.55 1.67
CA MET A 1 -15.98 8.34 0.52
C MET A 1 -15.01 9.47 0.92
N LYS A 2 -13.79 9.17 1.44
CA LYS A 2 -12.77 10.19 1.78
C LYS A 2 -11.32 9.66 1.79
N LYS A 3 -11.00 8.56 1.10
CA LYS A 3 -9.63 8.00 1.05
C LYS A 3 -9.01 7.85 -0.35
N SER A 4 -9.68 8.34 -1.39
CA SER A 4 -9.16 8.31 -2.78
C SER A 4 -8.42 9.60 -3.19
N VAL A 5 -8.24 10.55 -2.29
CA VAL A 5 -7.68 11.88 -2.63
C VAL A 5 -6.16 11.96 -2.37
N PHE A 6 -5.60 11.07 -1.54
CA PHE A 6 -4.18 11.18 -1.13
C PHE A 6 -3.18 10.67 -2.18
N ASN A 7 -3.55 9.70 -3.02
CA ASN A 7 -2.63 9.21 -4.06
C ASN A 7 -2.61 10.04 -5.34
N ILE A 8 -3.59 10.93 -5.53
CA ILE A 8 -3.62 11.86 -6.66
C ILE A 8 -2.82 13.15 -6.35
N ILE A 9 -2.67 13.47 -5.06
CA ILE A 9 -1.97 14.70 -4.63
C ILE A 9 -0.45 14.57 -4.80
N ALA A 10 0.13 13.38 -4.63
CA ALA A 10 1.58 13.18 -4.78
C ALA A 10 2.06 13.34 -6.23
N VAL A 11 1.24 12.95 -7.23
CA VAL A 11 1.57 13.11 -8.65
C VAL A 11 1.26 14.54 -9.14
N THR A 12 0.29 15.21 -8.51
CA THR A 12 -0.11 16.57 -8.92
C THR A 12 0.79 17.65 -8.31
N ILE A 13 1.49 17.38 -7.20
CA ILE A 13 2.41 18.33 -6.58
C ILE A 13 3.72 18.43 -7.38
N CYS A 14 4.21 17.33 -7.97
CA CYS A 14 5.37 17.41 -8.89
C CYS A 14 5.07 18.22 -10.16
N THR A 15 3.82 18.24 -10.65
CA THR A 15 3.43 19.05 -11.82
C THR A 15 3.06 20.49 -11.48
N ALA A 16 2.67 20.81 -10.25
CA ALA A 16 2.25 22.15 -9.86
C ALA A 16 3.41 23.08 -9.49
N VAL A 17 4.56 22.54 -9.09
CA VAL A 17 5.78 23.34 -8.84
C VAL A 17 6.41 23.82 -10.16
N PHE A 18 6.15 23.13 -11.29
CA PHE A 18 6.68 23.53 -12.59
C PHE A 18 5.95 24.71 -13.27
N ILE A 19 4.76 25.15 -12.79
CA ILE A 19 3.97 26.20 -13.47
C ILE A 19 4.16 27.59 -12.86
N SER A 20 4.77 27.72 -11.68
CA SER A 20 4.90 29.03 -11.00
C SER A 20 6.25 29.72 -11.16
N CYS A 21 7.22 29.16 -11.87
CA CYS A 21 8.54 29.78 -12.10
C CYS A 21 8.74 30.34 -13.52
N VAL A 22 7.66 30.79 -14.18
CA VAL A 22 7.78 31.59 -15.40
C VAL A 22 7.96 33.07 -15.05
N GLY A 23 9.09 33.36 -14.50
CA GLY A 23 9.56 34.70 -14.25
C GLY A 23 11.01 34.63 -13.82
N GLY A 24 11.92 34.98 -14.72
CA GLY A 24 13.36 34.92 -14.48
C GLY A 24 13.79 35.63 -13.21
N CYS A 25 13.78 34.91 -12.09
CA CYS A 25 14.43 35.34 -10.86
C CYS A 25 15.87 34.82 -10.86
N SER A 26 16.83 35.71 -11.06
CA SER A 26 18.20 35.44 -10.69
C SER A 26 18.27 35.38 -9.17
N VAL A 27 18.39 34.21 -8.59
CA VAL A 27 18.63 34.03 -7.16
C VAL A 27 20.15 34.18 -6.93
N SER A 28 20.53 35.18 -6.18
CA SER A 28 21.91 35.39 -5.75
C SER A 28 22.04 34.91 -4.30
N GLU A 29 22.91 33.92 -4.05
CA GLU A 29 23.18 33.40 -2.71
C GLU A 29 24.65 33.49 -2.37
N LYS A 30 24.95 33.92 -1.16
CA LYS A 30 26.33 34.05 -0.63
C LYS A 30 26.71 32.80 0.16
N ASP A 31 27.78 32.12 -0.24
CA ASP A 31 28.37 31.05 0.53
C ASP A 31 29.14 31.57 1.76
N LYS A 32 29.61 30.68 2.65
CA LYS A 32 30.42 31.01 3.83
C LYS A 32 31.73 31.74 3.48
N ASN A 33 32.12 31.73 2.19
CA ASN A 33 33.32 32.42 1.69
C ASN A 33 32.98 33.73 0.96
N ASN A 34 31.77 34.24 1.06
CA ASN A 34 31.34 35.52 0.50
C ASN A 34 31.37 35.60 -1.05
N LYS A 35 31.35 34.45 -1.75
CA LYS A 35 31.17 34.39 -3.21
C LYS A 35 29.70 34.22 -3.56
N GLU A 36 29.19 35.15 -4.36
CA GLU A 36 27.86 35.02 -4.96
C GLU A 36 27.92 34.02 -6.11
N HIS A 37 27.12 32.93 -6.00
CA HIS A 37 26.89 32.03 -7.11
C HIS A 37 25.61 32.50 -7.83
N SER A 38 25.69 32.71 -9.13
CA SER A 38 24.54 33.01 -9.93
C SER A 38 24.19 31.80 -10.80
N PHE A 39 22.93 31.46 -10.82
CA PHE A 39 22.39 30.27 -11.51
C PHE A 39 21.41 30.66 -12.59
N SER A 40 21.28 29.80 -13.57
CA SER A 40 20.19 29.85 -14.55
C SER A 40 19.69 28.43 -14.80
N GLU A 41 18.40 28.30 -14.89
CA GLU A 41 17.75 27.03 -15.13
C GLU A 41 17.90 26.61 -16.58
N MET A 42 18.18 25.32 -16.81
CA MET A 42 18.06 24.66 -18.11
C MET A 42 16.79 23.86 -18.16
N LYS A 43 16.07 23.98 -19.26
CA LYS A 43 14.86 23.21 -19.55
C LYS A 43 15.23 21.83 -20.09
N THR A 44 14.42 20.83 -19.74
CA THR A 44 14.53 19.48 -20.27
C THR A 44 13.25 19.09 -21.03
N ASP A 45 13.38 18.19 -21.98
CA ASP A 45 12.24 17.70 -22.78
C ASP A 45 11.34 16.70 -22.03
N GLY A 46 11.56 16.49 -20.73
CA GLY A 46 10.71 15.61 -19.91
C GLY A 46 11.46 14.81 -18.86
N GLU A 47 10.90 13.66 -18.51
CA GLU A 47 11.39 12.74 -17.50
C GLU A 47 12.34 11.70 -18.12
N LEU A 48 13.33 11.24 -17.33
CA LEU A 48 14.14 10.08 -17.71
C LEU A 48 13.34 8.80 -17.50
N ALA A 49 13.14 8.01 -18.54
CA ALA A 49 12.57 6.68 -18.40
C ALA A 49 13.55 5.74 -17.68
N TYR A 50 13.04 4.92 -16.78
CA TYR A 50 13.82 3.87 -16.11
C TYR A 50 14.62 3.04 -17.13
N ASN A 51 15.90 2.86 -16.85
CA ASN A 51 16.79 2.00 -17.61
C ASN A 51 17.64 1.16 -16.65
N SER A 52 17.44 -0.17 -16.67
CA SER A 52 18.14 -1.11 -15.78
C SER A 52 19.68 -1.06 -15.89
N LYS A 53 20.20 -0.60 -17.05
CA LYS A 53 21.65 -0.41 -17.27
C LYS A 53 22.19 0.88 -16.66
N GLY A 54 21.29 1.81 -16.25
CA GLY A 54 21.68 3.12 -15.75
C GLY A 54 22.29 4.05 -16.82
N GLU A 55 22.01 3.81 -18.10
CA GLU A 55 22.50 4.62 -19.23
C GLU A 55 21.42 5.60 -19.65
N PHE A 56 21.74 6.89 -19.67
CA PHE A 56 20.80 7.96 -19.96
C PHE A 56 21.37 8.94 -20.97
N SER A 57 20.45 9.55 -21.72
CA SER A 57 20.76 10.67 -22.61
C SER A 57 19.60 11.67 -22.53
N VAL A 58 19.92 12.94 -22.31
CA VAL A 58 18.93 13.99 -22.11
C VAL A 58 19.28 15.22 -22.93
N ASN A 59 18.25 15.83 -23.53
CA ASN A 59 18.37 17.10 -24.22
C ASN A 59 18.03 18.23 -23.23
N LEU A 60 18.91 19.20 -23.17
CA LEU A 60 18.81 20.38 -22.31
C LEU A 60 18.85 21.62 -23.18
N SER A 61 18.04 22.62 -22.82
CA SER A 61 18.03 23.91 -23.50
C SER A 61 18.02 25.04 -22.49
N VAL A 62 18.54 26.18 -22.88
CA VAL A 62 18.56 27.41 -22.07
C VAL A 62 18.14 28.59 -22.90
N ASP A 63 17.27 29.42 -22.35
CA ASP A 63 16.79 30.62 -23.03
C ASP A 63 17.80 31.77 -22.85
N ASN A 64 18.11 32.48 -23.94
CA ASN A 64 18.88 33.71 -23.95
C ASN A 64 20.31 33.61 -23.33
N ILE A 65 20.89 32.41 -23.28
CA ILE A 65 22.28 32.18 -22.85
C ILE A 65 22.95 31.35 -23.92
N THR A 66 24.10 31.81 -24.40
CA THR A 66 24.90 31.09 -25.38
C THR A 66 25.88 30.14 -24.72
N LEU A 67 25.81 28.87 -25.08
CA LEU A 67 26.75 27.83 -24.61
C LEU A 67 28.08 27.97 -25.38
N SER A 68 29.18 27.77 -24.69
CA SER A 68 30.53 27.77 -25.29
C SER A 68 30.72 26.51 -26.16
N ASP A 69 31.27 26.69 -27.35
CA ASP A 69 31.66 25.61 -28.26
C ASP A 69 32.75 24.68 -27.68
N LYS A 70 33.40 25.09 -26.59
CA LYS A 70 34.42 24.32 -25.86
C LYS A 70 33.85 23.47 -24.71
N THR A 71 32.54 23.53 -24.47
CA THR A 71 31.89 22.77 -23.42
C THR A 71 32.07 21.26 -23.63
N GLY A 72 32.69 20.59 -22.69
CA GLY A 72 32.98 19.15 -22.75
C GLY A 72 32.57 18.40 -21.50
N ILE A 73 32.90 17.11 -21.46
CA ILE A 73 32.51 16.21 -20.37
C ILE A 73 33.03 16.63 -18.99
N ASN A 74 34.13 17.36 -18.92
CA ASN A 74 34.73 17.81 -17.66
C ASN A 74 34.04 19.07 -17.10
N ASP A 75 33.20 19.70 -17.89
CA ASP A 75 32.51 20.94 -17.55
C ASP A 75 31.07 20.69 -17.08
N VAL A 76 30.64 19.42 -17.07
CA VAL A 76 29.29 19.00 -16.70
C VAL A 76 29.34 17.96 -15.60
N ASN A 77 28.63 18.21 -14.52
CA ASN A 77 28.44 17.27 -13.43
C ASN A 77 27.00 16.74 -13.45
N VAL A 78 26.86 15.41 -13.29
CA VAL A 78 25.57 14.74 -13.12
C VAL A 78 25.59 13.99 -11.80
N PHE A 79 24.61 14.23 -10.95
CA PHE A 79 24.54 13.62 -9.62
C PHE A 79 23.12 13.56 -9.09
N TYR A 80 22.93 12.81 -8.03
CA TYR A 80 21.71 12.77 -7.21
C TYR A 80 22.06 12.68 -5.74
N SER A 81 21.11 12.99 -4.86
CA SER A 81 21.26 12.82 -3.42
C SER A 81 20.60 11.52 -2.97
N VAL A 82 21.24 10.80 -2.02
CA VAL A 82 20.67 9.63 -1.33
C VAL A 82 19.94 10.01 -0.03
N ILE A 83 19.66 11.29 0.19
CA ILE A 83 18.85 11.75 1.31
C ILE A 83 17.37 11.48 1.00
N ASN A 84 16.62 11.02 2.01
CA ASN A 84 15.20 10.66 1.88
C ASN A 84 14.39 11.65 1.06
N SER A 85 13.58 11.12 0.15
CA SER A 85 12.73 11.83 -0.82
C SER A 85 11.84 12.94 -0.22
N ASP A 86 11.47 12.85 1.06
CA ASP A 86 10.61 13.83 1.73
C ASP A 86 11.26 15.23 1.89
N LYS A 87 12.57 15.33 1.67
CA LYS A 87 13.31 16.60 1.72
C LYS A 87 13.72 17.15 0.34
N LEU A 88 13.58 16.34 -0.71
CA LEU A 88 13.96 16.71 -2.07
C LEU A 88 12.90 17.55 -2.79
N THR A 89 11.65 17.55 -2.32
CA THR A 89 10.54 18.30 -2.91
C THR A 89 10.69 19.82 -2.81
N ASP A 90 11.58 20.31 -1.93
CA ASP A 90 11.80 21.74 -1.69
C ASP A 90 13.17 22.23 -2.21
N ILE A 91 13.90 21.41 -2.98
CA ILE A 91 15.20 21.77 -3.52
C ILE A 91 15.02 22.53 -4.82
N ASP A 92 15.41 23.79 -4.82
CA ASP A 92 15.47 24.60 -6.04
C ASP A 92 16.82 24.45 -6.78
N ALA A 93 16.95 25.11 -7.93
CA ALA A 93 18.17 25.09 -8.74
C ALA A 93 19.42 25.60 -7.98
N SER A 94 19.25 26.48 -6.97
CA SER A 94 20.34 26.99 -6.15
C SER A 94 20.89 25.95 -5.20
N ASP A 95 20.04 25.02 -4.74
CA ASP A 95 20.44 23.94 -3.86
C ASP A 95 21.22 22.84 -4.59
N ALA A 96 21.04 22.68 -5.92
CA ALA A 96 21.79 21.70 -6.71
C ALA A 96 23.32 21.89 -6.64
N VAL A 97 23.77 23.11 -6.56
CA VAL A 97 25.22 23.39 -6.38
C VAL A 97 25.66 23.15 -4.94
N LYS A 98 24.80 23.38 -3.95
CA LYS A 98 25.04 23.01 -2.54
C LYS A 98 25.11 21.50 -2.35
N LEU A 99 24.26 20.72 -3.09
CA LEU A 99 24.30 19.26 -3.07
C LEU A 99 25.63 18.69 -3.57
N ASN A 100 26.38 19.48 -4.34
CA ASN A 100 27.73 19.13 -4.79
C ASN A 100 28.78 19.16 -3.66
N ASN A 101 28.40 19.36 -2.41
CA ASN A 101 29.32 19.27 -1.29
C ASN A 101 29.07 18.00 -0.45
N SER A 102 30.07 17.64 0.37
CA SER A 102 30.05 16.40 1.17
C SER A 102 28.91 16.30 2.19
N GLU A 103 28.22 17.41 2.47
CA GLU A 103 27.13 17.49 3.44
C GLU A 103 25.86 16.74 2.98
N TYR A 104 25.64 16.66 1.67
CA TYR A 104 24.43 16.05 1.09
C TYR A 104 24.63 14.65 0.50
N LYS A 105 25.80 14.03 0.68
CA LYS A 105 26.11 12.69 0.18
C LYS A 105 25.72 12.50 -1.30
N ALA A 106 26.10 13.43 -2.16
CA ALA A 106 25.86 13.35 -3.58
C ALA A 106 26.56 12.12 -4.18
N VAL A 107 25.83 11.37 -5.00
CA VAL A 107 26.37 10.27 -5.81
C VAL A 107 26.48 10.76 -7.25
N TYR A 108 27.68 10.67 -7.81
CA TYR A 108 27.95 11.15 -9.15
C TYR A 108 27.78 10.05 -10.19
N ALA A 109 27.04 10.37 -11.23
CA ALA A 109 27.01 9.59 -12.46
C ALA A 109 28.19 9.98 -13.35
N LYS A 110 28.69 9.05 -14.15
CA LYS A 110 29.77 9.28 -15.08
C LYS A 110 29.23 9.90 -16.38
N VAL A 111 29.56 11.16 -16.65
CA VAL A 111 29.26 11.78 -17.94
C VAL A 111 30.10 11.08 -19.03
N SER A 112 29.43 10.61 -20.07
CA SER A 112 30.05 9.88 -21.19
C SER A 112 30.18 10.73 -22.46
N ALA A 113 29.24 11.66 -22.67
CA ALA A 113 29.29 12.59 -23.78
C ALA A 113 28.54 13.90 -23.47
N VAL A 114 29.01 15.01 -24.01
CA VAL A 114 28.29 16.28 -24.11
C VAL A 114 28.35 16.73 -25.56
N THR A 115 27.20 16.92 -26.18
CA THR A 115 27.09 17.33 -27.59
C THR A 115 26.25 18.60 -27.66
N LEU A 116 26.82 19.67 -28.16
CA LEU A 116 26.05 20.88 -28.46
C LEU A 116 25.19 20.68 -29.69
N ASN A 117 23.87 20.84 -29.55
CA ASN A 117 22.91 20.74 -30.64
C ASN A 117 22.69 22.10 -31.30
N SER A 118 22.88 23.16 -30.54
CA SER A 118 22.82 24.56 -30.95
C SER A 118 23.55 25.45 -29.94
N GLU A 119 23.60 26.75 -30.20
CA GLU A 119 24.12 27.76 -29.23
C GLU A 119 23.35 27.78 -27.91
N HIS A 120 22.15 27.22 -27.85
CA HIS A 120 21.27 27.25 -26.68
C HIS A 120 20.85 25.85 -26.20
N SER A 121 21.40 24.78 -26.77
CA SER A 121 21.01 23.44 -26.39
C SER A 121 22.14 22.43 -26.47
N ALA A 122 22.09 21.45 -25.57
CA ALA A 122 23.07 20.37 -25.48
C ALA A 122 22.40 19.05 -25.12
N THR A 123 22.96 17.95 -25.65
CA THR A 123 22.64 16.59 -25.20
C THR A 123 23.73 16.13 -24.24
N VAL A 124 23.33 15.71 -23.05
CA VAL A 124 24.21 15.11 -22.04
C VAL A 124 23.92 13.62 -21.94
N SER A 125 24.93 12.79 -22.18
CA SER A 125 24.84 11.35 -21.97
C SER A 125 25.68 10.95 -20.76
N PHE A 126 25.13 10.10 -19.89
CA PHE A 126 25.78 9.68 -18.67
C PHE A 126 25.38 8.25 -18.27
N ASN A 127 26.19 7.65 -17.39
CA ASN A 127 25.99 6.31 -16.87
C ASN A 127 26.13 6.31 -15.35
N ASP A 128 25.20 5.67 -14.65
CA ASP A 128 25.27 5.41 -13.23
C ASP A 128 25.19 3.89 -12.94
N SER A 129 26.32 3.28 -12.64
CA SER A 129 26.41 1.85 -12.32
C SER A 129 25.71 1.48 -10.99
N SER A 130 25.38 2.46 -10.17
CA SER A 130 24.66 2.26 -8.91
C SER A 130 23.16 2.56 -9.00
N PHE A 131 22.68 2.96 -10.17
CA PHE A 131 21.30 3.40 -10.40
C PHE A 131 20.25 2.39 -9.95
N SER A 132 20.36 1.13 -10.36
CA SER A 132 19.41 0.08 -10.01
C SER A 132 19.35 -0.21 -8.50
N ARG A 133 20.46 0.03 -7.79
CA ARG A 133 20.54 -0.12 -6.33
C ARG A 133 20.01 1.09 -5.59
N ASN A 134 20.38 2.30 -6.02
CA ASN A 134 20.07 3.53 -5.31
C ASN A 134 18.71 4.13 -5.70
N LYS A 135 18.23 3.84 -6.91
CA LYS A 135 16.91 4.26 -7.44
C LYS A 135 16.59 5.73 -7.13
N PRO A 136 17.37 6.68 -7.64
CA PRO A 136 17.16 8.10 -7.37
C PRO A 136 15.86 8.60 -8.00
N ASP A 137 15.15 9.48 -7.31
CA ASP A 137 13.91 10.09 -7.82
C ASP A 137 14.19 11.14 -8.91
N CYS A 138 15.37 11.75 -8.89
CA CYS A 138 15.80 12.72 -9.89
C CYS A 138 17.32 12.73 -10.03
N PHE A 139 17.81 13.27 -11.17
CA PHE A 139 19.18 13.67 -11.39
C PHE A 139 19.29 15.18 -11.49
N PHE A 140 20.39 15.73 -10.97
CA PHE A 140 20.81 17.10 -11.22
C PHE A 140 21.92 17.10 -12.26
N ILE A 141 21.80 17.96 -13.27
CA ILE A 141 22.82 18.23 -14.26
C ILE A 141 23.27 19.68 -14.11
N VAL A 142 24.55 19.87 -13.86
CA VAL A 142 25.13 21.18 -13.60
C VAL A 142 26.27 21.45 -14.60
N PHE A 143 26.10 22.48 -15.41
CA PHE A 143 27.16 23.00 -16.26
C PHE A 143 27.95 24.06 -15.48
N ASP A 144 29.29 23.96 -15.55
CA ASP A 144 30.18 24.96 -14.92
C ASP A 144 29.96 26.36 -15.51
N LYS A 145 30.21 27.36 -14.71
CA LYS A 145 30.12 28.78 -15.09
C LYS A 145 30.93 29.19 -16.32
N ASN A 146 31.97 28.42 -16.66
CA ASN A 146 32.81 28.66 -17.83
C ASN A 146 32.20 28.12 -19.13
N THR A 147 31.06 27.47 -19.07
CA THR A 147 30.38 26.85 -20.24
C THR A 147 29.50 27.82 -21.01
N ASN A 148 29.39 29.08 -20.56
CA ASN A 148 28.54 30.10 -21.18
C ASN A 148 29.07 31.51 -21.00
N GLU A 149 28.58 32.43 -21.81
CA GLU A 149 29.02 33.85 -21.82
C GLU A 149 28.65 34.62 -20.56
N THR A 150 27.65 34.18 -19.82
CA THR A 150 27.13 34.88 -18.62
C THR A 150 27.96 34.58 -17.36
N GLY A 151 28.82 33.56 -17.41
CA GLY A 151 29.59 33.11 -16.25
C GLY A 151 28.72 32.53 -15.10
N ARG A 152 27.54 32.03 -15.42
CA ARG A 152 26.61 31.41 -14.46
C ARG A 152 26.69 29.89 -14.52
N TYR A 153 26.39 29.25 -13.40
CA TYR A 153 26.09 27.83 -13.42
C TYR A 153 24.73 27.61 -14.08
N LEU A 154 24.66 26.63 -14.99
CA LEU A 154 23.38 26.23 -15.60
C LEU A 154 22.97 24.91 -14.98
N VAL A 155 21.74 24.83 -14.49
CA VAL A 155 21.26 23.69 -13.69
C VAL A 155 19.95 23.17 -14.24
N SER A 156 19.82 21.85 -14.34
CA SER A 156 18.58 21.16 -14.60
C SER A 156 18.34 20.08 -13.57
N MET A 157 17.09 19.95 -13.11
CA MET A 157 16.62 18.83 -12.31
C MET A 157 15.72 17.97 -13.19
N ILE A 158 16.06 16.70 -13.33
CA ILE A 158 15.35 15.78 -14.24
C ILE A 158 14.78 14.62 -13.44
N PRO A 159 13.45 14.52 -13.29
CA PRO A 159 12.83 13.41 -12.62
C PRO A 159 13.03 12.09 -13.37
N VAL A 160 13.09 10.99 -12.64
CA VAL A 160 13.17 9.65 -13.17
C VAL A 160 11.78 9.00 -13.10
N ARG A 161 11.28 8.56 -14.25
CA ARG A 161 10.00 7.85 -14.31
C ARG A 161 10.25 6.35 -14.20
N TYR A 162 9.79 5.79 -13.11
CA TYR A 162 9.81 4.35 -12.87
C TYR A 162 8.50 3.69 -13.31
N PRO A 163 8.53 2.42 -13.72
CA PRO A 163 7.33 1.65 -13.94
C PRO A 163 6.49 1.54 -12.65
N ALA A 164 5.18 1.63 -12.79
CA ALA A 164 4.26 1.35 -11.70
C ALA A 164 4.00 -0.16 -11.64
N TYR A 165 4.13 -0.74 -10.46
CA TYR A 165 3.86 -2.15 -10.20
C TYR A 165 2.77 -2.32 -9.15
N SER A 166 2.11 -3.48 -9.16
CA SER A 166 1.16 -3.89 -8.14
C SER A 166 1.56 -5.24 -7.56
N ALA A 167 1.18 -5.48 -6.33
CA ALA A 167 1.26 -6.78 -5.69
C ALA A 167 -0.14 -7.30 -5.40
N VAL A 168 -0.35 -8.58 -5.64
CA VAL A 168 -1.60 -9.27 -5.34
C VAL A 168 -1.32 -10.43 -4.38
N SER A 169 -2.13 -10.56 -3.35
CA SER A 169 -2.14 -11.72 -2.47
C SER A 169 -3.11 -12.78 -3.00
N ASP A 170 -2.72 -14.05 -2.97
CA ASP A 170 -3.62 -15.18 -3.21
C ASP A 170 -4.68 -15.32 -2.11
N THR A 171 -4.33 -14.88 -0.90
CA THR A 171 -5.22 -14.86 0.25
C THR A 171 -5.79 -13.46 0.40
N THR A 172 -7.06 -13.29 0.08
CA THR A 172 -7.75 -11.98 0.12
C THR A 172 -8.47 -11.72 1.44
N GLN A 173 -8.69 -12.76 2.25
CA GLN A 173 -9.42 -12.69 3.50
C GLN A 173 -8.84 -13.66 4.53
N ILE A 174 -8.71 -13.23 5.77
CA ILE A 174 -8.30 -14.05 6.93
C ILE A 174 -9.17 -13.77 8.15
N ARG A 175 -9.09 -14.66 9.14
CA ARG A 175 -9.79 -14.55 10.42
C ARG A 175 -8.97 -13.76 11.43
N SER A 176 -9.65 -12.92 12.20
CA SER A 176 -9.00 -12.12 13.25
C SER A 176 -8.39 -12.98 14.36
N GLU A 177 -8.99 -14.11 14.71
CA GLU A 177 -8.51 -15.01 15.78
C GLU A 177 -7.39 -15.96 15.36
N SER A 178 -7.00 -16.00 14.10
CA SER A 178 -5.87 -16.82 13.64
C SER A 178 -4.56 -16.31 14.23
N SER A 179 -3.68 -17.21 14.64
CA SER A 179 -2.36 -16.88 15.19
C SER A 179 -1.27 -16.75 14.11
N ALA A 180 -1.50 -17.37 12.94
CA ALA A 180 -0.59 -17.28 11.80
C ALA A 180 -1.33 -17.58 10.48
N ASN A 181 -0.95 -16.86 9.43
CA ASN A 181 -1.45 -17.11 8.09
C ASN A 181 -0.31 -17.02 7.07
N ARG A 182 -0.37 -17.89 6.06
CA ARG A 182 0.54 -17.89 4.92
C ARG A 182 -0.07 -17.13 3.75
N PHE A 183 0.72 -16.29 3.12
CA PHE A 183 0.36 -15.48 1.97
C PHE A 183 1.34 -15.76 0.84
N LYS A 184 0.82 -15.89 -0.36
CA LYS A 184 1.62 -15.87 -1.58
C LYS A 184 1.37 -14.56 -2.31
N LEU A 185 2.39 -13.74 -2.39
CA LEU A 185 2.34 -12.46 -3.10
C LEU A 185 2.87 -12.65 -4.51
N THR A 186 2.21 -12.04 -5.47
CA THR A 186 2.64 -12.01 -6.88
C THR A 186 2.78 -10.57 -7.34
N LEU A 187 3.95 -10.22 -7.89
CA LEU A 187 4.19 -8.92 -8.53
C LEU A 187 3.72 -8.95 -9.98
N ASP A 188 3.07 -7.87 -10.41
CA ASP A 188 2.78 -7.63 -11.82
C ASP A 188 4.02 -7.01 -12.49
N LYS A 189 4.50 -7.67 -13.56
CA LYS A 189 5.57 -7.18 -14.48
C LYS A 189 6.94 -6.90 -13.86
N SER A 190 7.20 -7.32 -12.62
CA SER A 190 8.50 -7.17 -11.99
C SER A 190 8.93 -8.43 -11.26
N SER A 191 10.12 -8.42 -10.67
CA SER A 191 10.68 -9.52 -9.91
C SER A 191 11.13 -9.07 -8.53
N PHE A 192 11.09 -10.01 -7.57
CA PHE A 192 11.68 -9.79 -6.26
C PHE A 192 13.21 -9.82 -6.34
N ALA A 193 13.87 -8.98 -5.57
CA ALA A 193 15.32 -9.00 -5.42
C ALA A 193 15.79 -10.31 -4.80
N ASN A 194 17.02 -10.74 -5.13
CA ASN A 194 17.64 -11.85 -4.44
C ASN A 194 17.95 -11.46 -2.99
N GLY A 195 17.66 -12.38 -2.06
CA GLY A 195 17.93 -12.17 -0.64
C GLY A 195 16.91 -11.29 0.10
N ILE A 196 15.70 -11.14 -0.45
CA ILE A 196 14.57 -10.51 0.26
C ILE A 196 14.38 -11.17 1.64
N ASN A 197 14.16 -10.37 2.66
CA ASN A 197 14.02 -10.81 4.05
C ASN A 197 12.89 -10.05 4.77
N ALA A 198 12.66 -10.35 6.06
CA ALA A 198 11.56 -9.78 6.83
C ALA A 198 11.66 -8.25 6.98
N ASP A 199 12.86 -7.67 6.98
CA ASP A 199 13.05 -6.22 7.09
C ASP A 199 12.61 -5.47 5.83
N ASP A 200 12.43 -6.17 4.71
CA ASP A 200 11.91 -5.62 3.47
C ASP A 200 10.39 -5.55 3.43
N ILE A 201 9.72 -6.09 4.45
CA ILE A 201 8.26 -6.11 4.56
C ILE A 201 7.82 -5.20 5.69
N VAL A 202 6.87 -4.30 5.40
CA VAL A 202 6.22 -3.45 6.39
C VAL A 202 4.76 -3.88 6.53
N LEU A 203 4.36 -4.16 7.76
CA LEU A 203 3.00 -4.56 8.11
C LEU A 203 2.26 -3.37 8.72
N SER A 204 1.01 -3.12 8.26
CA SER A 204 0.20 -2.01 8.77
C SER A 204 -1.30 -2.31 8.73
N GLY A 205 -2.11 -1.40 9.23
CA GLY A 205 -3.56 -1.62 9.38
C GLY A 205 -3.85 -2.77 10.32
N GLY A 206 -4.70 -3.70 9.92
CA GLY A 206 -5.04 -4.88 10.70
C GLY A 206 -3.88 -5.82 11.03
N PHE A 207 -2.70 -5.64 10.39
CA PHE A 207 -1.46 -6.36 10.70
C PHE A 207 -0.51 -5.58 11.62
N GLU A 208 -0.93 -4.45 12.19
CA GLU A 208 -0.08 -3.70 13.11
C GLU A 208 0.27 -4.53 14.36
N GLY A 209 1.55 -4.60 14.70
CA GLY A 209 2.08 -5.41 15.81
C GLY A 209 2.33 -6.89 15.46
N CYS A 210 1.98 -7.34 14.25
CA CYS A 210 2.30 -8.68 13.75
C CYS A 210 3.75 -8.76 13.26
N LYS A 211 4.22 -10.00 13.04
CA LYS A 211 5.60 -10.30 12.62
C LYS A 211 5.58 -11.17 11.36
N VAL A 212 6.52 -10.93 10.47
CA VAL A 212 6.85 -11.87 9.39
C VAL A 212 7.73 -12.96 10.02
N SER A 213 7.22 -14.19 10.13
CA SER A 213 7.93 -15.32 10.76
C SER A 213 8.65 -16.21 9.76
N GLU A 214 8.16 -16.26 8.53
CA GLU A 214 8.79 -17.00 7.42
C GLU A 214 8.70 -16.15 6.17
N ILE A 215 9.72 -16.20 5.33
CA ILE A 215 9.73 -15.56 4.02
C ILE A 215 10.57 -16.40 3.05
N GLU A 216 10.02 -16.66 1.86
CA GLU A 216 10.65 -17.46 0.83
C GLU A 216 10.30 -16.92 -0.55
N ARG A 217 11.30 -16.67 -1.38
CA ARG A 217 11.09 -16.37 -2.80
C ARG A 217 10.84 -17.68 -3.55
N THR A 218 9.59 -17.92 -3.95
CA THR A 218 9.16 -19.15 -4.63
C THR A 218 9.25 -19.08 -6.16
N GLY A 219 9.50 -17.90 -6.69
CA GLY A 219 9.73 -17.63 -8.12
C GLY A 219 10.24 -16.21 -8.34
N ASP A 220 10.49 -15.82 -9.58
CA ASP A 220 11.03 -14.48 -9.87
C ASP A 220 10.07 -13.38 -9.40
N ASN A 221 8.78 -13.53 -9.65
CA ASN A 221 7.76 -12.58 -9.27
C ASN A 221 6.85 -13.07 -8.13
N THR A 222 7.21 -14.16 -7.45
CA THR A 222 6.39 -14.77 -6.40
C THR A 222 7.15 -14.91 -5.09
N LEU A 223 6.48 -14.51 -4.00
CA LEU A 223 6.98 -14.54 -2.64
C LEU A 223 5.97 -15.24 -1.74
N SER A 224 6.40 -16.21 -0.96
CA SER A 224 5.62 -16.80 0.13
C SER A 224 6.09 -16.23 1.46
N LEU A 225 5.15 -15.79 2.29
CA LEU A 225 5.46 -15.32 3.65
C LEU A 225 4.42 -15.77 4.65
N VAL A 226 4.81 -15.89 5.92
CA VAL A 226 3.90 -16.15 7.04
C VAL A 226 3.89 -14.93 7.94
N ILE A 227 2.68 -14.41 8.19
CA ILE A 227 2.47 -13.35 9.18
C ILE A 227 1.89 -14.03 10.43
N SER A 228 2.54 -13.81 11.57
CA SER A 228 2.15 -14.36 12.87
C SER A 228 1.86 -13.26 13.87
N THR A 229 1.01 -13.60 14.85
CA THR A 229 0.61 -12.71 15.94
C THR A 229 0.37 -13.51 17.22
N ASP A 230 0.66 -12.90 18.36
CA ASP A 230 0.41 -13.50 19.68
C ASP A 230 -1.02 -13.20 20.19
N ASN A 231 -1.67 -12.14 19.65
CA ASN A 231 -2.93 -11.59 20.16
C ASN A 231 -4.08 -11.61 19.13
N GLY A 232 -3.91 -12.30 18.01
CA GLY A 232 -4.83 -12.20 16.88
C GLY A 232 -4.61 -10.95 16.04
N TYR A 233 -5.30 -10.86 14.90
CA TYR A 233 -5.27 -9.72 13.99
C TYR A 233 -6.37 -8.72 14.37
N LYS A 234 -6.18 -7.44 14.08
CA LYS A 234 -7.21 -6.43 14.32
C LYS A 234 -8.38 -6.62 13.36
N SER A 235 -9.55 -6.99 13.89
CA SER A 235 -10.79 -7.13 13.11
C SER A 235 -11.36 -5.78 12.67
N GLY A 236 -12.09 -5.77 11.56
CA GLY A 236 -12.73 -4.56 11.01
C GLY A 236 -11.79 -3.61 10.28
N GLU A 237 -10.49 -3.92 10.21
CA GLU A 237 -9.49 -3.20 9.43
C GLU A 237 -8.90 -4.12 8.36
N ASN A 238 -8.50 -3.54 7.23
CA ASN A 238 -7.72 -4.29 6.25
C ASN A 238 -6.26 -4.37 6.71
N GLY A 239 -5.68 -5.56 6.65
CA GLY A 239 -4.25 -5.78 6.78
C GLY A 239 -3.53 -5.34 5.50
N CYS A 240 -2.44 -4.61 5.63
CA CYS A 240 -1.63 -4.18 4.50
C CYS A 240 -0.22 -4.76 4.61
N ILE A 241 0.23 -5.42 3.54
CA ILE A 241 1.57 -5.97 3.37
C ILE A 241 2.29 -5.09 2.36
N THR A 242 3.22 -4.27 2.81
CA THR A 242 4.00 -3.36 1.96
C THR A 242 5.39 -3.93 1.76
N ILE A 243 5.78 -4.10 0.50
CA ILE A 243 7.09 -4.56 0.08
C ILE A 243 7.90 -3.31 -0.25
N LYS A 244 9.04 -3.14 0.42
CA LYS A 244 9.93 -2.01 0.16
C LYS A 244 10.47 -2.05 -1.26
N ARG A 245 10.61 -0.89 -1.88
CA ARG A 245 11.18 -0.72 -3.23
C ARG A 245 12.56 -1.37 -3.39
N SER A 246 13.36 -1.43 -2.32
CA SER A 246 14.67 -2.08 -2.30
C SER A 246 14.60 -3.58 -2.60
N ALA A 247 13.48 -4.21 -2.30
CA ALA A 247 13.24 -5.64 -2.49
C ALA A 247 12.57 -5.98 -3.83
N ILE A 248 12.34 -4.99 -4.69
CA ILE A 248 11.75 -5.16 -6.03
C ILE A 248 12.73 -4.63 -7.07
N ALA A 249 13.04 -5.43 -8.10
CA ALA A 249 14.14 -5.15 -9.03
C ALA A 249 14.09 -3.74 -9.64
N ASP A 250 12.92 -3.31 -10.08
CA ASP A 250 12.76 -2.10 -10.90
C ASP A 250 11.82 -1.05 -10.28
N ALA A 251 11.31 -1.26 -9.04
CA ALA A 251 10.36 -0.33 -8.43
C ALA A 251 11.04 0.89 -7.80
N ALA A 252 10.48 2.07 -8.01
CA ALA A 252 10.88 3.31 -7.35
C ALA A 252 10.14 3.54 -6.03
N VAL A 253 8.93 2.97 -5.93
CA VAL A 253 8.04 3.11 -4.78
C VAL A 253 7.76 1.75 -4.16
N ASP A 254 7.40 1.77 -2.91
CA ASP A 254 6.94 0.57 -2.20
C ASP A 254 5.64 0.07 -2.81
N VAL A 255 5.44 -1.25 -2.82
CA VAL A 255 4.28 -1.91 -3.40
C VAL A 255 3.51 -2.64 -2.33
N SER A 256 2.19 -2.46 -2.30
CA SER A 256 1.35 -3.01 -1.23
C SER A 256 0.30 -3.98 -1.76
N ALA A 257 0.04 -5.04 -0.97
CA ALA A 257 -1.10 -5.92 -1.09
C ALA A 257 -2.00 -5.78 0.14
N THR A 258 -3.32 -5.83 -0.08
CA THR A 258 -4.31 -5.66 0.98
C THR A 258 -5.07 -6.95 1.22
N VAL A 259 -5.29 -7.29 2.48
CA VAL A 259 -6.01 -8.48 2.94
C VAL A 259 -7.11 -8.04 3.91
N SER A 260 -8.33 -8.52 3.69
CA SER A 260 -9.46 -8.27 4.60
C SER A 260 -9.33 -9.14 5.85
N ILE A 261 -9.52 -8.53 7.04
CA ILE A 261 -9.53 -9.25 8.31
C ILE A 261 -10.96 -9.24 8.83
N VAL A 262 -11.53 -10.42 8.93
CA VAL A 262 -12.93 -10.63 9.32
C VAL A 262 -13.05 -11.35 10.64
N SER A 263 -14.14 -11.05 11.36
CA SER A 263 -14.53 -11.73 12.59
C SER A 263 -15.96 -12.25 12.45
N PRO A 264 -16.14 -13.32 11.67
CA PRO A 264 -17.46 -13.88 11.45
C PRO A 264 -18.15 -14.25 12.75
N SER A 265 -19.37 -13.76 12.89
CA SER A 265 -20.17 -13.99 14.10
C SER A 265 -21.67 -14.11 13.75
N VAL A 266 -22.42 -14.59 14.72
CA VAL A 266 -23.89 -14.66 14.65
C VAL A 266 -24.47 -13.69 15.65
N VAL A 267 -25.36 -12.84 15.17
CA VAL A 267 -26.16 -11.94 16.00
C VAL A 267 -27.58 -12.46 16.07
N PHE A 268 -28.10 -12.55 17.27
CA PHE A 268 -29.48 -12.91 17.54
C PHE A 268 -30.35 -11.65 17.66
N SER A 269 -31.52 -11.67 17.01
CA SER A 269 -32.52 -10.61 17.18
C SER A 269 -33.46 -10.94 18.34
N SER A 270 -33.38 -10.14 19.42
CA SER A 270 -34.26 -10.30 20.57
C SER A 270 -35.67 -9.77 20.31
N THR A 271 -35.89 -8.95 19.28
CA THR A 271 -37.19 -8.38 18.93
C THR A 271 -38.05 -9.35 18.09
N ASP A 272 -37.40 -10.30 17.41
CA ASP A 272 -38.08 -11.29 16.53
C ASP A 272 -38.05 -12.68 17.14
N PHE A 273 -37.91 -12.79 18.47
CA PHE A 273 -37.96 -14.04 19.19
C PHE A 273 -39.38 -14.36 19.64
N GLU A 274 -39.86 -15.55 19.28
CA GLU A 274 -41.14 -16.08 19.74
C GLU A 274 -40.91 -17.44 20.40
N ALA A 275 -41.50 -17.65 21.58
CA ALA A 275 -41.47 -18.94 22.27
C ALA A 275 -42.80 -19.31 22.89
N SER A 276 -43.15 -20.58 22.82
CA SER A 276 -44.27 -21.23 23.48
C SER A 276 -43.73 -22.40 24.33
N THR A 277 -44.59 -23.27 24.83
CA THR A 277 -44.21 -24.46 25.60
C THR A 277 -43.51 -25.54 24.79
N ASN A 278 -43.70 -25.56 23.47
CA ASN A 278 -43.22 -26.62 22.60
C ASN A 278 -42.59 -26.11 21.28
N TYR A 279 -42.43 -24.82 21.16
CA TYR A 279 -41.96 -24.19 19.92
C TYR A 279 -41.24 -22.89 20.19
N ALA A 280 -40.19 -22.62 19.40
CA ALA A 280 -39.62 -21.28 19.31
C ALA A 280 -39.17 -20.94 17.88
N ARG A 281 -39.22 -19.65 17.59
CA ARG A 281 -38.69 -19.03 16.37
C ARG A 281 -37.59 -18.03 16.71
N ILE A 282 -36.44 -18.21 16.06
CA ILE A 282 -35.25 -17.40 16.32
C ILE A 282 -34.76 -16.82 15.00
N THR A 283 -34.68 -15.49 14.92
CA THR A 283 -34.03 -14.81 13.80
C THR A 283 -32.56 -14.60 14.11
N VAL A 284 -31.69 -15.03 13.20
CA VAL A 284 -30.23 -14.89 13.32
C VAL A 284 -29.69 -14.14 12.10
N SER A 285 -28.72 -13.26 12.36
CA SER A 285 -28.01 -12.53 11.33
C SER A 285 -26.53 -12.84 11.41
N LEU A 286 -25.91 -13.10 10.25
CA LEU A 286 -24.47 -13.30 10.11
C LEU A 286 -23.77 -11.97 9.90
N VAL A 287 -22.63 -11.80 10.54
CA VAL A 287 -21.71 -10.67 10.38
C VAL A 287 -20.44 -11.21 9.73
N ASP A 288 -19.90 -10.51 8.75
CA ASP A 288 -18.65 -10.83 8.01
C ASP A 288 -18.64 -12.20 7.31
N CYS A 289 -19.82 -12.81 7.13
CA CYS A 289 -20.00 -14.04 6.35
C CYS A 289 -21.43 -14.13 5.83
N SER A 290 -21.72 -15.17 5.05
CA SER A 290 -23.06 -15.40 4.50
C SER A 290 -23.46 -16.88 4.58
N PHE A 291 -24.76 -17.14 4.55
CA PHE A 291 -25.31 -18.48 4.36
C PHE A 291 -25.03 -18.97 2.95
N SER A 292 -24.66 -20.24 2.83
CA SER A 292 -24.63 -20.96 1.56
C SER A 292 -26.01 -20.98 0.92
N ASP A 293 -26.08 -20.95 -0.42
CA ASP A 293 -27.36 -21.10 -1.14
C ASP A 293 -28.03 -22.46 -0.91
N SER A 294 -27.26 -23.47 -0.50
CA SER A 294 -27.73 -24.83 -0.22
C SER A 294 -27.93 -25.11 1.27
N VAL A 295 -27.97 -24.09 2.14
CA VAL A 295 -28.15 -24.28 3.58
C VAL A 295 -29.44 -25.06 3.91
N SER A 296 -29.32 -26.04 4.81
CA SER A 296 -30.42 -26.91 5.24
C SER A 296 -30.31 -27.21 6.74
N VAL A 297 -31.43 -27.74 7.32
CA VAL A 297 -31.51 -28.11 8.75
C VAL A 297 -30.37 -29.03 9.19
N SER A 298 -29.97 -29.99 8.34
CA SER A 298 -28.89 -30.94 8.67
C SER A 298 -27.51 -30.31 8.89
N MET A 299 -27.38 -29.06 8.43
CA MET A 299 -26.14 -28.25 8.61
C MET A 299 -26.18 -27.39 9.87
N LEU A 300 -27.25 -27.47 10.66
CA LEU A 300 -27.46 -26.75 11.90
C LEU A 300 -27.48 -27.73 13.07
N GLY A 301 -27.09 -27.31 14.24
CA GLY A 301 -27.08 -28.16 15.44
C GLY A 301 -27.39 -27.37 16.70
N CYS A 302 -27.81 -28.11 17.73
CA CYS A 302 -27.95 -27.65 19.09
C CYS A 302 -27.27 -28.69 20.00
N ASP A 303 -26.54 -28.24 21.01
CA ASP A 303 -25.85 -29.12 21.98
C ASP A 303 -26.79 -29.79 22.98
N ASN A 304 -28.02 -29.31 23.10
CA ASN A 304 -29.04 -29.87 23.97
C ASN A 304 -29.99 -30.84 23.21
N GLY A 305 -29.95 -32.12 23.51
CA GLY A 305 -30.76 -33.14 22.87
C GLY A 305 -32.27 -33.01 23.09
N ASN A 306 -32.74 -32.15 23.99
CA ASN A 306 -34.17 -31.86 24.18
C ASN A 306 -34.66 -30.70 23.28
N VAL A 307 -33.80 -30.12 22.48
CA VAL A 307 -34.12 -29.05 21.53
C VAL A 307 -33.79 -29.52 20.12
N GLU A 308 -34.79 -29.63 19.30
CA GLU A 308 -34.64 -30.02 17.88
C GLU A 308 -34.83 -28.83 16.96
N ILE A 309 -33.93 -28.64 15.99
CA ILE A 309 -34.11 -27.69 14.90
C ILE A 309 -34.92 -28.35 13.81
N THR A 310 -36.20 -28.00 13.70
CA THR A 310 -37.15 -28.67 12.79
C THR A 310 -37.17 -28.04 11.40
N ARG A 311 -36.87 -26.75 11.30
CA ARG A 311 -36.87 -25.98 10.05
C ARG A 311 -35.89 -24.83 10.09
N PHE A 312 -35.36 -24.47 8.93
CA PHE A 312 -34.58 -23.27 8.72
C PHE A 312 -35.07 -22.58 7.44
N ASP A 313 -35.36 -21.29 7.54
CA ASP A 313 -35.72 -20.46 6.39
C ASP A 313 -34.61 -19.44 6.17
N ARG A 314 -33.91 -19.53 5.04
CA ARG A 314 -32.94 -18.49 4.61
C ARG A 314 -33.73 -17.29 4.07
N VAL A 315 -33.68 -16.16 4.78
CA VAL A 315 -34.35 -14.90 4.41
C VAL A 315 -33.53 -14.12 3.39
N SER A 316 -32.20 -14.06 3.64
CA SER A 316 -31.23 -13.39 2.77
C SER A 316 -29.89 -14.11 2.79
N ALA A 317 -28.88 -13.52 2.17
CA ALA A 317 -27.51 -14.04 2.26
C ALA A 317 -26.97 -14.03 3.71
N SER A 318 -27.37 -13.07 4.54
CA SER A 318 -26.89 -12.92 5.91
C SER A 318 -27.94 -13.12 6.98
N GLU A 319 -29.20 -13.43 6.63
CA GLU A 319 -30.29 -13.57 7.59
C GLU A 319 -31.04 -14.88 7.41
N GLY A 320 -31.36 -15.53 8.54
CA GLY A 320 -32.12 -16.77 8.57
C GLY A 320 -32.98 -16.90 9.80
N VAL A 321 -34.00 -17.78 9.72
CA VAL A 321 -34.93 -18.06 10.81
C VAL A 321 -34.85 -19.55 11.14
N LEU A 322 -34.52 -19.83 12.42
CA LEU A 322 -34.56 -21.18 12.98
C LEU A 322 -35.92 -21.42 13.64
N TYR A 323 -36.45 -22.59 13.43
CA TYR A 323 -37.66 -23.11 14.08
C TYR A 323 -37.26 -24.29 14.95
N LEU A 324 -37.55 -24.17 16.26
CA LEU A 324 -37.17 -25.14 17.28
C LEU A 324 -38.40 -25.86 17.78
N SER A 325 -38.25 -27.14 18.11
CA SER A 325 -39.25 -27.98 18.83
C SER A 325 -38.61 -28.49 20.11
N PHE A 326 -39.38 -28.49 21.18
CA PHE A 326 -39.02 -29.00 22.52
C PHE A 326 -40.31 -29.23 23.31
N ASP A 327 -40.20 -29.70 24.57
CA ASP A 327 -41.32 -29.87 25.47
C ASP A 327 -41.01 -29.24 26.83
N THR A 328 -41.82 -28.28 27.23
CA THR A 328 -41.68 -27.58 28.50
C THR A 328 -43.02 -27.25 29.11
N GLU A 329 -43.11 -27.06 30.43
CA GLU A 329 -44.36 -26.79 31.14
C GLU A 329 -44.86 -25.36 30.94
N THR A 330 -43.95 -24.41 30.73
CA THR A 330 -44.26 -22.99 30.60
C THR A 330 -43.34 -22.30 29.58
N PRO A 331 -43.81 -21.17 28.95
CA PRO A 331 -42.93 -20.39 28.07
C PRO A 331 -41.67 -19.88 28.77
N ALA A 332 -41.72 -19.60 30.08
CA ALA A 332 -40.54 -19.18 30.84
C ALA A 332 -39.47 -20.28 30.91
N LYS A 333 -39.89 -21.56 31.13
CA LYS A 333 -38.97 -22.70 31.08
C LYS A 333 -38.44 -22.94 29.68
N ALA A 334 -39.22 -22.66 28.63
CA ALA A 334 -38.75 -22.72 27.25
C ALA A 334 -37.63 -21.70 26.99
N ILE A 335 -37.77 -20.47 27.47
CA ILE A 335 -36.74 -19.44 27.38
C ILE A 335 -35.49 -19.85 28.11
N GLU A 336 -35.63 -20.40 29.35
CA GLU A 336 -34.50 -20.90 30.12
C GLU A 336 -33.77 -22.03 29.42
N LEU A 337 -34.49 -23.01 28.87
CA LEU A 337 -33.94 -24.12 28.09
C LEU A 337 -33.14 -23.64 26.87
N ILE A 338 -33.71 -22.75 26.06
CA ILE A 338 -33.06 -22.22 24.86
C ILE A 338 -31.84 -21.36 25.21
N SER A 339 -31.91 -20.56 26.29
CA SER A 339 -30.81 -19.71 26.74
C SER A 339 -29.60 -20.52 27.22
N GLY A 340 -29.83 -21.78 27.64
CA GLY A 340 -28.77 -22.73 28.01
C GLY A 340 -28.14 -23.47 26.85
N CYS A 341 -28.66 -23.33 25.63
CA CYS A 341 -28.17 -24.03 24.46
C CYS A 341 -27.06 -23.29 23.73
N THR A 342 -26.10 -24.06 23.21
CA THR A 342 -25.18 -23.60 22.19
C THR A 342 -25.63 -24.11 20.82
N PHE A 343 -25.94 -23.17 19.94
CA PHE A 343 -26.29 -23.48 18.56
C PHE A 343 -25.04 -23.48 17.68
N THR A 344 -25.02 -24.36 16.70
CA THR A 344 -23.92 -24.49 15.74
C THR A 344 -24.45 -24.35 14.33
N ILE A 345 -23.81 -23.49 13.54
CA ILE A 345 -23.95 -23.44 12.08
C ILE A 345 -22.69 -24.05 11.49
N LYS A 346 -22.80 -25.20 10.81
CA LYS A 346 -21.64 -25.91 10.24
C LYS A 346 -21.02 -25.08 9.11
N ASP A 347 -19.74 -25.31 8.84
CA ASP A 347 -18.97 -24.71 7.76
C ASP A 347 -19.64 -24.87 6.38
N THR A 348 -20.23 -26.04 6.13
CA THR A 348 -20.96 -26.34 4.88
C THR A 348 -22.21 -25.47 4.65
N ALA A 349 -22.72 -24.83 5.72
CA ALA A 349 -23.84 -23.91 5.67
C ALA A 349 -23.41 -22.45 5.43
N LEU A 350 -22.11 -22.17 5.43
CA LEU A 350 -21.55 -20.83 5.45
C LEU A 350 -20.64 -20.59 4.24
N SER A 351 -20.41 -19.31 3.94
CA SER A 351 -19.38 -18.89 2.96
C SER A 351 -17.94 -18.98 3.50
N ILE A 352 -17.78 -19.42 4.75
CA ILE A 352 -16.51 -19.63 5.43
C ILE A 352 -16.32 -21.12 5.69
N ASN A 353 -15.08 -21.58 5.88
CA ASN A 353 -14.71 -22.99 5.98
C ASN A 353 -14.59 -23.50 7.43
N TYR A 354 -15.36 -22.94 8.35
CA TYR A 354 -15.44 -23.36 9.75
C TYR A 354 -16.81 -23.06 10.34
N PRO A 355 -17.23 -23.81 11.40
CA PRO A 355 -18.52 -23.63 12.04
C PRO A 355 -18.56 -22.35 12.89
N LEU A 356 -19.74 -21.75 12.99
CA LEU A 356 -20.04 -20.71 13.96
C LEU A 356 -20.86 -21.27 15.11
N HIS A 357 -20.53 -20.87 16.32
CA HIS A 357 -21.26 -21.20 17.55
C HIS A 357 -21.85 -19.94 18.14
N PHE A 358 -23.09 -20.02 18.62
CA PHE A 358 -23.73 -18.89 19.26
C PHE A 358 -24.74 -19.34 20.33
N ASN A 359 -24.97 -18.48 21.28
CA ASN A 359 -25.97 -18.65 22.32
C ASN A 359 -27.08 -17.65 22.13
N VAL A 360 -28.27 -18.06 22.46
CA VAL A 360 -29.48 -17.21 22.41
C VAL A 360 -29.76 -16.76 23.83
N ASN A 361 -29.82 -15.45 24.08
CA ASN A 361 -30.19 -14.90 25.37
C ASN A 361 -31.39 -13.96 25.20
N PRO A 362 -32.62 -14.49 25.07
CA PRO A 362 -33.82 -13.66 24.93
C PRO A 362 -34.02 -12.86 26.22
N LYS A 363 -34.01 -11.54 26.13
CA LYS A 363 -34.49 -10.70 27.22
C LYS A 363 -35.95 -11.06 27.43
N ASN A 364 -36.32 -11.32 28.71
CA ASN A 364 -37.69 -11.55 29.10
C ASN A 364 -38.56 -10.41 28.54
N PRO A 365 -39.51 -10.65 27.63
CA PRO A 365 -40.41 -9.59 27.20
C PRO A 365 -41.09 -9.08 28.47
N ASP A 366 -40.99 -7.78 28.74
CA ASP A 366 -41.75 -7.16 29.81
C ASP A 366 -43.20 -7.59 29.67
N VAL A 367 -43.64 -8.44 30.58
CA VAL A 367 -45.02 -8.83 30.70
C VAL A 367 -45.71 -7.61 31.28
N SER A 368 -46.12 -6.68 30.43
CA SER A 368 -47.07 -5.65 30.82
C SER A 368 -48.36 -6.38 31.13
N ALA A 369 -48.59 -6.57 32.42
CA ALA A 369 -49.88 -7.01 32.92
C ALA A 369 -50.94 -6.02 32.45
N THR A 370 -51.85 -6.50 31.62
CA THR A 370 -53.15 -5.88 31.40
C THR A 370 -54.18 -6.41 32.42
#